data_ab64b19ba0827f6df0c6d8b55f6340ba
#
_entry.id   ab64b19ba0827f6df0c6d8b55f6340ba
#
_cell.length_a   1.000
_cell.length_b   1.000
_cell.length_c   1.000
_cell.angle_alpha   90.00
_cell.angle_beta   90.00
_cell.angle_gamma   90.00
#
_symmetry.space_group_name_H-M   'P 1'
#
loop_
_entity.id
_entity.type
_entity.pdbx_description
1 polymer ?
#
loop_
_entity_poly.entity_id
_entity_poly.type
_entity_poly.pdbx_seq_one_letter_code
_entity_poly.pdbx_strand_id
1 'polypeptide(L)'
;MTLPYDRIEKAFENAAGYLEKECGAYIHGINMEGPFLSYAKRGAQNPEYLHEPDIDELKKLDKICKIRLVSLAPELPGAIEFAREASKICTVSAAHTAATFEQAELGYKNGITHTTHLLNGMDPIYNRKPGAAVAALRAENATAELISDGMHIHPAYLALLYKILGEDRSVAVSDSMCASGLGDGEYELGGTTVYVKDGKALLADGTIAASTTNIFAEFRNIISFGVPVRQAVKSCTINPARAIGVDDVTGSIAVGKRADLTVLSSDLKELECVYIKGKRI
;
A
#
# COMPACT_ATOMS: atom_id res chain seq x y z
N MET A 1 -6.85 -8.37 0.69
CA MET A 1 -6.68 -9.56 -0.18
C MET A 1 -8.01 -9.99 -0.76
N THR A 2 -7.96 -10.61 -1.91
CA THR A 2 -9.13 -11.18 -2.61
C THR A 2 -9.48 -12.54 -2.01
N LEU A 3 -10.58 -12.63 -1.30
CA LEU A 3 -11.08 -13.79 -0.57
C LEU A 3 -12.59 -13.93 -0.76
N PRO A 4 -13.22 -15.08 -0.39
CA PRO A 4 -14.67 -15.16 -0.26
C PRO A 4 -15.20 -14.05 0.66
N TYR A 5 -16.36 -13.50 0.33
CA TYR A 5 -16.94 -12.35 1.05
C TYR A 5 -17.06 -12.59 2.58
N ASP A 6 -17.50 -13.77 3.00
CA ASP A 6 -17.60 -14.14 4.41
C ASP A 6 -16.26 -14.13 5.16
N ARG A 7 -15.16 -14.43 4.46
CA ARG A 7 -13.80 -14.35 4.99
C ARG A 7 -13.32 -12.91 5.10
N ILE A 8 -13.65 -12.06 4.12
CA ILE A 8 -13.37 -10.62 4.16
C ILE A 8 -14.16 -10.00 5.32
N GLU A 9 -15.45 -10.28 5.45
CA GLU A 9 -16.29 -9.77 6.53
C GLU A 9 -15.73 -10.13 7.92
N LYS A 10 -15.34 -11.39 8.15
CA LYS A 10 -14.67 -11.81 9.38
C LYS A 10 -13.35 -11.10 9.65
N ALA A 11 -12.55 -10.81 8.60
CA ALA A 11 -11.32 -10.05 8.75
C ALA A 11 -11.59 -8.60 9.19
N PHE A 12 -12.65 -7.98 8.65
CA PHE A 12 -13.10 -6.66 9.05
C PHE A 12 -13.62 -6.63 10.50
N GLU A 13 -14.44 -7.60 10.91
CA GLU A 13 -14.92 -7.75 12.29
C GLU A 13 -13.75 -7.91 13.26
N ASN A 14 -12.77 -8.73 12.89
CA ASN A 14 -11.57 -8.95 13.68
C ASN A 14 -10.76 -7.65 13.84
N ALA A 15 -10.55 -6.92 12.75
CA ALA A 15 -9.87 -5.62 12.79
C ALA A 15 -10.62 -4.60 13.66
N ALA A 16 -11.96 -4.52 13.53
CA ALA A 16 -12.81 -3.65 14.35
C ALA A 16 -12.62 -3.93 15.86
N GLY A 17 -12.54 -5.22 16.24
CA GLY A 17 -12.27 -5.63 17.62
C GLY A 17 -10.90 -5.22 18.16
N TYR A 18 -9.94 -4.86 17.29
CA TYR A 18 -8.63 -4.36 17.69
C TYR A 18 -8.54 -2.83 17.77
N LEU A 19 -9.45 -2.08 17.15
CA LEU A 19 -9.44 -0.61 17.20
C LEU A 19 -9.55 -0.06 18.63
N GLU A 20 -10.22 -0.80 19.52
CA GLU A 20 -10.44 -0.41 20.92
C GLU A 20 -9.33 -0.88 21.87
N LYS A 21 -8.41 -1.73 21.40
CA LYS A 21 -7.34 -2.28 22.24
C LYS A 21 -6.13 -1.37 22.26
N GLU A 22 -5.69 -0.98 23.45
CA GLU A 22 -4.46 -0.20 23.66
C GLU A 22 -3.21 -1.11 23.71
N CYS A 23 -2.98 -1.90 22.66
CA CYS A 23 -1.87 -2.86 22.62
C CYS A 23 -0.92 -2.57 21.45
N GLY A 24 0.01 -1.62 21.61
CA GLY A 24 0.99 -1.32 20.57
C GLY A 24 0.51 -0.31 19.53
N ALA A 25 0.77 -0.59 18.24
CA ALA A 25 0.41 0.30 17.15
C ALA A 25 -1.10 0.50 17.00
N TYR A 26 -1.49 1.70 16.61
CA TYR A 26 -2.89 2.04 16.38
C TYR A 26 -3.32 1.68 14.96
N ILE A 27 -4.44 0.99 14.82
CA ILE A 27 -5.07 0.68 13.52
C ILE A 27 -5.99 1.84 13.14
N HIS A 28 -5.64 2.58 12.08
CA HIS A 28 -6.46 3.69 11.59
C HIS A 28 -7.66 3.26 10.73
N GLY A 29 -7.67 2.02 10.28
CA GLY A 29 -8.68 1.44 9.42
C GLY A 29 -8.08 0.40 8.48
N ILE A 30 -8.84 0.02 7.47
CA ILE A 30 -8.51 -1.03 6.51
C ILE A 30 -7.96 -0.43 5.21
N ASN A 31 -6.88 -1.01 4.70
CA ASN A 31 -6.53 -0.96 3.28
C ASN A 31 -7.15 -2.19 2.61
N MET A 32 -8.17 -1.98 1.79
CA MET A 32 -8.90 -3.04 1.09
C MET A 32 -8.26 -3.26 -0.29
N GLU A 33 -7.31 -4.18 -0.38
CA GLU A 33 -6.67 -4.56 -1.63
C GLU A 33 -7.37 -5.77 -2.25
N GLY A 34 -8.11 -5.51 -3.30
CA GLY A 34 -9.06 -6.45 -3.93
C GLY A 34 -10.47 -6.33 -3.29
N PRO A 35 -11.48 -6.95 -3.92
CA PRO A 35 -11.43 -7.84 -5.08
C PRO A 35 -11.49 -7.15 -6.47
N PHE A 36 -11.57 -5.84 -6.54
CA PHE A 36 -11.80 -5.03 -7.75
C PHE A 36 -10.53 -4.86 -8.60
N LEU A 37 -9.88 -5.96 -8.93
CA LEU A 37 -8.55 -6.01 -9.57
C LEU A 37 -8.61 -6.69 -10.93
N SER A 38 -7.66 -6.36 -11.80
CA SER A 38 -7.52 -6.99 -13.12
C SER A 38 -7.11 -8.45 -13.02
N TYR A 39 -7.84 -9.35 -13.64
CA TYR A 39 -7.47 -10.76 -13.74
C TYR A 39 -6.06 -10.95 -14.33
N ALA A 40 -5.72 -10.16 -15.34
CA ALA A 40 -4.42 -10.25 -16.02
C ALA A 40 -3.24 -9.79 -15.12
N LYS A 41 -3.50 -8.98 -14.10
CA LYS A 41 -2.48 -8.40 -13.20
C LYS A 41 -2.68 -8.79 -11.74
N ARG A 42 -3.42 -9.86 -11.48
CA ARG A 42 -3.83 -10.29 -10.13
C ARG A 42 -2.67 -10.64 -9.19
N GLY A 43 -1.46 -10.94 -9.71
CA GLY A 43 -0.36 -11.41 -8.88
C GLY A 43 -0.75 -12.66 -8.10
N ALA A 44 -0.54 -12.63 -6.79
CA ALA A 44 -0.90 -13.72 -5.85
C ALA A 44 -2.38 -13.69 -5.42
N GLN A 45 -3.20 -12.77 -5.92
CA GLN A 45 -4.63 -12.69 -5.59
C GLN A 45 -5.40 -13.87 -6.21
N ASN A 46 -6.32 -14.49 -5.45
CA ASN A 46 -7.10 -15.62 -5.94
C ASN A 46 -8.09 -15.17 -7.04
N PRO A 47 -7.95 -15.67 -8.30
CA PRO A 47 -8.78 -15.23 -9.41
C PRO A 47 -10.26 -15.58 -9.28
N GLU A 48 -10.61 -16.57 -8.47
CA GLU A 48 -11.99 -17.02 -8.25
C GLU A 48 -12.88 -15.94 -7.63
N TYR A 49 -12.28 -15.06 -6.81
CA TYR A 49 -13.01 -14.04 -6.05
C TYR A 49 -12.82 -12.63 -6.60
N LEU A 50 -12.14 -12.49 -7.75
CA LEU A 50 -12.08 -11.21 -8.45
C LEU A 50 -13.43 -10.91 -9.13
N HIS A 51 -13.90 -9.68 -9.00
CA HIS A 51 -15.13 -9.26 -9.65
C HIS A 51 -15.14 -7.74 -9.94
N GLU A 52 -16.13 -7.30 -10.67
CA GLU A 52 -16.34 -5.89 -10.99
C GLU A 52 -16.56 -5.06 -9.72
N PRO A 53 -16.21 -3.76 -9.73
CA PRO A 53 -16.39 -2.87 -8.58
C PRO A 53 -17.84 -2.78 -8.11
N ASP A 54 -18.07 -2.98 -6.81
CA ASP A 54 -19.39 -2.89 -6.16
C ASP A 54 -19.35 -1.88 -5.00
N ILE A 55 -20.03 -0.75 -5.19
CA ILE A 55 -20.07 0.32 -4.19
C ILE A 55 -20.91 -0.06 -2.95
N ASP A 56 -21.90 -0.94 -3.11
CA ASP A 56 -22.71 -1.38 -1.97
C ASP A 56 -21.95 -2.37 -1.10
N GLU A 57 -21.11 -3.21 -1.69
CA GLU A 57 -20.15 -4.04 -0.96
C GLU A 57 -19.20 -3.18 -0.14
N LEU A 58 -18.54 -2.18 -0.76
CA LEU A 58 -17.68 -1.24 -0.06
C LEU A 58 -18.37 -0.58 1.13
N LYS A 59 -19.60 -0.09 0.94
CA LYS A 59 -20.39 0.56 1.98
C LYS A 59 -20.76 -0.39 3.12
N LYS A 60 -21.04 -1.66 2.83
CA LYS A 60 -21.34 -2.68 3.86
C LYS A 60 -20.10 -2.95 4.73
N LEU A 61 -18.96 -3.16 4.10
CA LEU A 61 -17.70 -3.41 4.79
C LEU A 61 -17.22 -2.17 5.59
N ASP A 62 -17.36 -0.97 5.05
CA ASP A 62 -17.02 0.29 5.75
C ASP A 62 -17.82 0.51 7.04
N LYS A 63 -19.04 -0.05 7.15
CA LYS A 63 -19.82 -0.02 8.38
C LYS A 63 -19.30 -0.96 9.47
N ILE A 64 -18.60 -2.03 9.10
CA ILE A 64 -18.01 -2.98 10.05
C ILE A 64 -16.71 -2.41 10.59
N CYS A 65 -15.83 -1.99 9.71
CA CYS A 65 -14.57 -1.33 10.04
C CYS A 65 -14.24 -0.29 8.98
N LYS A 66 -13.84 0.91 9.42
CA LYS A 66 -13.56 2.02 8.52
C LYS A 66 -12.53 1.64 7.45
N ILE A 67 -12.93 1.74 6.18
CA ILE A 67 -12.02 1.61 5.05
C ILE A 67 -11.32 2.96 4.85
N ARG A 68 -10.00 2.96 4.82
CA ARG A 68 -9.19 4.15 4.57
C ARG A 68 -8.70 4.22 3.13
N LEU A 69 -8.50 3.06 2.52
CA LEU A 69 -8.04 2.94 1.15
C LEU A 69 -8.71 1.72 0.50
N VAL A 70 -9.10 1.85 -0.77
CA VAL A 70 -9.58 0.74 -1.60
C VAL A 70 -8.82 0.70 -2.91
N SER A 71 -8.34 -0.49 -3.27
CA SER A 71 -7.66 -0.76 -4.53
C SER A 71 -8.63 -1.05 -5.67
N LEU A 72 -8.34 -0.49 -6.84
CA LEU A 72 -9.20 -0.55 -8.03
C LEU A 72 -8.35 -0.66 -9.30
N ALA A 73 -8.69 -1.57 -10.19
CA ALA A 73 -8.18 -1.58 -11.56
C ALA A 73 -9.08 -0.66 -12.44
N PRO A 74 -8.57 0.50 -12.91
CA PRO A 74 -9.40 1.52 -13.56
C PRO A 74 -9.96 1.12 -14.93
N GLU A 75 -9.46 0.04 -15.52
CA GLU A 75 -9.98 -0.51 -16.79
C GLU A 75 -11.23 -1.40 -16.63
N LEU A 76 -11.60 -1.77 -15.41
CA LEU A 76 -12.76 -2.62 -15.18
C LEU A 76 -14.07 -1.91 -15.55
N PRO A 77 -15.09 -2.65 -16.00
CA PRO A 77 -16.43 -2.09 -16.20
C PRO A 77 -16.94 -1.44 -14.90
N GLY A 78 -17.49 -0.24 -15.00
CA GLY A 78 -18.01 0.51 -13.84
C GLY A 78 -16.95 1.15 -12.94
N ALA A 79 -15.65 0.96 -13.21
CA ALA A 79 -14.57 1.45 -12.34
C ALA A 79 -14.57 2.98 -12.15
N ILE A 80 -14.89 3.73 -13.16
CA ILE A 80 -14.91 5.21 -13.10
C ILE A 80 -16.05 5.71 -12.21
N GLU A 81 -17.24 5.15 -12.35
CA GLU A 81 -18.40 5.45 -11.51
C GLU A 81 -18.14 5.06 -10.05
N PHE A 82 -17.56 3.86 -9.85
CA PHE A 82 -17.13 3.40 -8.54
C PHE A 82 -16.12 4.37 -7.92
N ALA A 83 -15.08 4.77 -8.65
CA ALA A 83 -14.05 5.68 -8.15
C ALA A 83 -14.65 7.02 -7.67
N ARG A 84 -15.61 7.59 -8.42
CA ARG A 84 -16.32 8.82 -8.03
C ARG A 84 -17.11 8.67 -6.73
N GLU A 85 -17.79 7.54 -6.54
CA GLU A 85 -18.57 7.31 -5.32
C GLU A 85 -17.70 6.90 -4.13
N ALA A 86 -16.74 6.00 -4.35
CA ALA A 86 -15.83 5.53 -3.33
C ALA A 86 -14.92 6.64 -2.79
N SER A 87 -14.51 7.61 -3.62
CA SER A 87 -13.69 8.76 -3.19
C SER A 87 -14.39 9.67 -2.16
N LYS A 88 -15.71 9.57 -2.02
CA LYS A 88 -16.46 10.25 -0.94
C LYS A 88 -16.39 9.50 0.40
N ILE A 89 -15.92 8.26 0.41
CA ILE A 89 -15.88 7.35 1.55
C ILE A 89 -14.44 7.16 2.04
N CYS A 90 -13.53 6.89 1.12
CA CYS A 90 -12.13 6.56 1.39
C CYS A 90 -11.22 6.97 0.21
N THR A 91 -9.92 6.83 0.37
CA THR A 91 -8.95 6.99 -0.73
C THR A 91 -9.11 5.86 -1.74
N VAL A 92 -9.22 6.20 -3.02
CA VAL A 92 -9.23 5.20 -4.12
C VAL A 92 -7.86 5.13 -4.75
N SER A 93 -7.34 3.91 -4.86
CA SER A 93 -6.00 3.62 -5.34
C SER A 93 -6.02 2.80 -6.63
N ALA A 94 -5.27 3.21 -7.65
CA ALA A 94 -5.02 2.35 -8.81
C ALA A 94 -4.09 1.20 -8.42
N ALA A 95 -4.50 -0.05 -8.66
CA ALA A 95 -3.76 -1.24 -8.26
C ALA A 95 -4.03 -2.41 -9.22
N HIS A 96 -3.08 -3.34 -9.32
CA HIS A 96 -3.24 -4.59 -10.05
C HIS A 96 -3.98 -4.42 -11.38
N THR A 97 -3.42 -3.58 -12.26
CA THR A 97 -4.13 -3.05 -13.44
C THR A 97 -3.36 -3.29 -14.73
N ALA A 98 -4.09 -3.67 -15.78
CA ALA A 98 -3.64 -3.70 -17.17
C ALA A 98 -4.10 -2.45 -17.96
N ALA A 99 -4.53 -1.39 -17.25
CA ALA A 99 -5.05 -0.18 -17.88
C ALA A 99 -4.05 0.44 -18.86
N THR A 100 -4.55 0.93 -19.97
CA THR A 100 -3.79 1.85 -20.82
C THR A 100 -3.53 3.16 -20.06
N PHE A 101 -2.64 3.97 -20.61
CA PHE A 101 -2.39 5.30 -20.05
C PHE A 101 -3.67 6.13 -19.94
N GLU A 102 -4.50 6.11 -21.00
CA GLU A 102 -5.73 6.90 -21.10
C GLU A 102 -6.79 6.43 -20.10
N GLN A 103 -6.92 5.11 -19.90
CA GLN A 103 -7.84 4.53 -18.92
C GLN A 103 -7.42 4.90 -17.48
N ALA A 104 -6.15 4.78 -17.16
CA ALA A 104 -5.64 5.17 -15.86
C ALA A 104 -5.74 6.68 -15.63
N GLU A 105 -5.38 7.52 -16.62
CA GLU A 105 -5.51 8.97 -16.55
C GLU A 105 -6.98 9.39 -16.30
N LEU A 106 -7.94 8.70 -16.95
CA LEU A 106 -9.35 8.92 -16.71
C LEU A 106 -9.72 8.60 -15.25
N GLY A 107 -9.19 7.53 -14.68
CA GLY A 107 -9.35 7.18 -13.27
C GLY A 107 -8.86 8.27 -12.34
N TYR A 108 -7.63 8.79 -12.56
CA TYR A 108 -7.07 9.91 -11.76
C TYR A 108 -7.86 11.21 -11.88
N LYS A 109 -8.51 11.46 -13.00
CA LYS A 109 -9.42 12.59 -13.17
C LYS A 109 -10.79 12.39 -12.50
N ASN A 110 -11.10 11.18 -12.03
CA ASN A 110 -12.42 10.80 -11.55
C ASN A 110 -12.43 10.16 -10.15
N GLY A 111 -11.49 10.51 -9.29
CA GLY A 111 -11.54 10.13 -7.89
C GLY A 111 -10.41 9.22 -7.42
N ILE A 112 -9.60 8.64 -8.31
CA ILE A 112 -8.36 7.97 -7.91
C ILE A 112 -7.34 9.04 -7.52
N THR A 113 -6.78 8.93 -6.31
CA THR A 113 -5.77 9.86 -5.76
C THR A 113 -4.55 9.15 -5.19
N HIS A 114 -4.47 7.83 -5.41
CA HIS A 114 -3.39 7.01 -4.90
C HIS A 114 -3.01 5.92 -5.90
N THR A 115 -1.83 5.33 -5.73
CA THR A 115 -1.36 4.16 -6.48
C THR A 115 -0.75 3.17 -5.52
N THR A 116 -1.28 1.97 -5.46
CA THR A 116 -0.76 0.87 -4.64
C THR A 116 0.50 0.30 -5.29
N HIS A 117 1.55 0.07 -4.51
CA HIS A 117 2.84 -0.57 -4.87
C HIS A 117 3.22 -0.38 -6.35
N LEU A 118 3.38 0.89 -6.76
CA LEU A 118 3.66 1.32 -8.14
C LEU A 118 4.66 0.39 -8.85
N LEU A 119 4.36 0.01 -10.09
CA LEU A 119 5.04 -0.96 -10.97
C LEU A 119 4.81 -2.45 -10.62
N ASN A 120 4.30 -2.78 -9.45
CA ASN A 120 3.95 -4.16 -9.11
C ASN A 120 2.48 -4.42 -9.51
N GLY A 121 2.20 -5.59 -10.07
CA GLY A 121 0.87 -5.86 -10.63
C GLY A 121 0.45 -4.91 -11.75
N MET A 122 1.39 -4.36 -12.52
CA MET A 122 1.17 -3.44 -13.64
C MET A 122 1.97 -3.86 -14.86
N ASP A 123 1.66 -3.29 -16.04
CA ASP A 123 2.54 -3.42 -17.20
C ASP A 123 3.82 -2.60 -17.01
N PRO A 124 4.97 -3.10 -17.47
CA PRO A 124 6.21 -2.34 -17.50
C PRO A 124 6.04 -1.04 -18.31
N ILE A 125 6.86 -0.04 -17.99
CA ILE A 125 6.88 1.20 -18.77
C ILE A 125 7.54 0.93 -20.13
N TYR A 126 6.74 0.96 -21.19
CA TYR A 126 7.22 0.85 -22.56
C TYR A 126 7.20 2.21 -23.26
N ASN A 127 8.16 2.46 -24.13
CA ASN A 127 8.32 3.72 -24.86
C ASN A 127 7.09 4.13 -25.70
N ARG A 128 6.29 3.17 -26.16
CA ARG A 128 5.09 3.41 -27.00
C ARG A 128 3.77 3.01 -26.32
N LYS A 129 3.83 2.40 -25.14
CA LYS A 129 2.68 1.98 -24.34
C LYS A 129 2.98 2.29 -22.89
N PRO A 130 2.83 3.55 -22.46
CA PRO A 130 3.28 4.00 -21.13
C PRO A 130 2.49 3.36 -19.98
N GLY A 131 1.24 2.95 -20.19
CA GLY A 131 0.42 2.24 -19.21
C GLY A 131 0.06 3.05 -17.97
N ALA A 132 -0.50 2.36 -16.98
CA ALA A 132 -0.98 2.94 -15.73
C ALA A 132 0.15 3.58 -14.91
N ALA A 133 1.35 3.00 -14.94
CA ALA A 133 2.47 3.51 -14.15
C ALA A 133 2.87 4.94 -14.56
N VAL A 134 2.91 5.25 -15.86
CA VAL A 134 3.21 6.62 -16.31
C VAL A 134 2.06 7.58 -15.99
N ALA A 135 0.81 7.12 -16.08
CA ALA A 135 -0.33 7.93 -15.67
C ALA A 135 -0.24 8.30 -14.17
N ALA A 136 0.14 7.35 -13.31
CA ALA A 136 0.39 7.58 -11.88
C ALA A 136 1.49 8.62 -11.62
N LEU A 137 2.63 8.48 -12.32
CA LEU A 137 3.75 9.41 -12.19
C LEU A 137 3.38 10.84 -12.62
N ARG A 138 2.48 11.00 -13.60
CA ARG A 138 2.00 12.29 -14.10
C ARG A 138 0.85 12.90 -13.29
N ALA A 139 0.11 12.10 -12.54
CA ALA A 139 -1.02 12.58 -11.72
C ALA A 139 -0.50 13.38 -10.53
N GLU A 140 -0.36 14.71 -10.67
CA GLU A 140 0.24 15.60 -9.66
C GLU A 140 -0.50 15.61 -8.32
N ASN A 141 -1.80 15.31 -8.33
CA ASN A 141 -2.67 15.24 -7.16
C ASN A 141 -2.70 13.84 -6.52
N ALA A 142 -1.95 12.88 -7.05
CA ALA A 142 -1.93 11.51 -6.54
C ALA A 142 -0.59 11.18 -5.89
N THR A 143 -0.67 10.41 -4.80
CA THR A 143 0.48 9.76 -4.16
C THR A 143 0.71 8.37 -4.73
N ALA A 144 1.91 7.81 -4.56
CA ALA A 144 2.22 6.47 -5.02
C ALA A 144 3.08 5.72 -3.99
N GLU A 145 2.68 4.48 -3.72
CA GLU A 145 3.42 3.58 -2.86
C GLU A 145 4.61 2.96 -3.61
N LEU A 146 5.72 2.80 -2.91
CA LEU A 146 6.93 2.15 -3.39
C LEU A 146 7.38 1.11 -2.36
N ILE A 147 7.48 -0.16 -2.78
CA ILE A 147 8.14 -1.22 -1.99
C ILE A 147 9.64 -1.05 -2.21
N SER A 148 10.34 -0.63 -1.16
CA SER A 148 11.77 -0.24 -1.24
C SER A 148 12.71 -1.30 -0.66
N ASP A 149 12.34 -2.58 -0.80
CA ASP A 149 13.15 -3.73 -0.37
C ASP A 149 14.33 -4.03 -1.31
N GLY A 150 14.34 -3.41 -2.50
CA GLY A 150 15.35 -3.66 -3.55
C GLY A 150 15.17 -4.98 -4.31
N MET A 151 14.10 -5.74 -4.01
CA MET A 151 13.74 -7.00 -4.68
C MET A 151 12.57 -6.83 -5.64
N HIS A 152 11.50 -6.15 -5.22
CA HIS A 152 10.36 -5.81 -6.05
C HIS A 152 10.73 -4.83 -7.16
N ILE A 153 11.56 -3.85 -6.82
CA ILE A 153 12.03 -2.82 -7.76
C ILE A 153 13.53 -2.64 -7.55
N HIS A 154 14.31 -2.64 -8.64
CA HIS A 154 15.75 -2.44 -8.58
C HIS A 154 16.10 -1.08 -7.94
N PRO A 155 17.11 -0.99 -7.04
CA PRO A 155 17.45 0.24 -6.31
C PRO A 155 17.66 1.48 -7.18
N ALA A 156 18.34 1.35 -8.32
CA ALA A 156 18.54 2.47 -9.25
C ALA A 156 17.21 3.00 -9.81
N TYR A 157 16.22 2.12 -10.00
CA TYR A 157 14.91 2.51 -10.48
C TYR A 157 14.08 3.17 -9.37
N LEU A 158 14.18 2.65 -8.14
CA LEU A 158 13.58 3.28 -6.95
C LEU A 158 14.08 4.71 -6.76
N ALA A 159 15.39 4.95 -6.83
CA ALA A 159 15.96 6.29 -6.72
C ALA A 159 15.39 7.27 -7.78
N LEU A 160 15.17 6.79 -9.02
CA LEU A 160 14.52 7.58 -10.08
C LEU A 160 13.05 7.86 -9.76
N LEU A 161 12.30 6.87 -9.29
CA LEU A 161 10.88 7.02 -8.93
C LEU A 161 10.69 8.02 -7.79
N TYR A 162 11.51 7.92 -6.73
CA TYR A 162 11.51 8.90 -5.63
C TYR A 162 11.80 10.32 -6.15
N LYS A 163 12.75 10.47 -7.07
CA LYS A 163 13.05 11.77 -7.69
C LYS A 163 11.87 12.34 -8.49
N ILE A 164 11.15 11.50 -9.24
CA ILE A 164 9.97 11.92 -10.04
C ILE A 164 8.79 12.28 -9.13
N LEU A 165 8.52 11.46 -8.12
CA LEU A 165 7.41 11.69 -7.18
C LEU A 165 7.68 12.87 -6.25
N GLY A 166 8.94 13.17 -5.96
CA GLY A 166 9.32 14.23 -5.04
C GLY A 166 8.98 13.93 -3.58
N GLU A 167 9.13 14.94 -2.73
CA GLU A 167 9.00 14.78 -1.29
C GLU A 167 7.59 14.48 -0.80
N ASP A 168 6.55 14.91 -1.52
CA ASP A 168 5.17 14.92 -1.01
C ASP A 168 4.28 13.82 -1.59
N ARG A 169 4.72 13.17 -2.68
CA ARG A 169 3.91 12.16 -3.36
C ARG A 169 4.41 10.73 -3.15
N SER A 170 5.65 10.53 -2.69
CA SER A 170 6.19 9.19 -2.42
C SER A 170 5.69 8.65 -1.09
N VAL A 171 5.20 7.42 -1.06
CA VAL A 171 4.77 6.68 0.13
C VAL A 171 5.57 5.40 0.19
N ALA A 172 6.21 5.09 1.31
CA ALA A 172 6.84 3.81 1.53
C ALA A 172 5.80 2.80 2.03
N VAL A 173 5.77 1.63 1.43
CA VAL A 173 4.93 0.51 1.84
C VAL A 173 5.76 -0.77 1.92
N SER A 174 5.58 -1.55 2.95
CA SER A 174 6.30 -2.84 3.09
C SER A 174 5.67 -3.94 2.25
N ASP A 175 4.36 -3.90 2.06
CA ASP A 175 3.60 -4.99 1.43
C ASP A 175 3.92 -6.36 2.06
N SER A 176 4.09 -6.37 3.39
CA SER A 176 4.51 -7.56 4.12
C SER A 176 3.36 -8.50 4.42
N MET A 177 3.67 -9.79 4.30
CA MET A 177 2.76 -10.87 4.68
C MET A 177 3.03 -11.37 6.12
N CYS A 178 2.21 -12.33 6.58
CA CYS A 178 2.31 -12.92 7.92
C CYS A 178 3.67 -13.58 8.24
N ALA A 179 4.49 -13.89 7.24
CA ALA A 179 5.84 -14.44 7.42
C ALA A 179 6.89 -13.39 7.83
N SER A 180 6.54 -12.10 7.83
CA SER A 180 7.48 -11.04 8.21
C SER A 180 8.00 -11.26 9.64
N GLY A 181 9.33 -11.36 9.75
CA GLY A 181 10.02 -11.61 11.02
C GLY A 181 10.04 -13.07 11.49
N LEU A 182 9.47 -14.02 10.73
CA LEU A 182 9.44 -15.45 11.11
C LEU A 182 10.54 -16.30 10.48
N GLY A 183 11.25 -15.77 9.47
CA GLY A 183 12.34 -16.48 8.79
C GLY A 183 11.90 -17.34 7.61
N ASP A 184 12.82 -18.17 7.11
CA ASP A 184 12.57 -19.04 5.96
C ASP A 184 11.60 -20.18 6.33
N GLY A 185 10.72 -20.55 5.37
CA GLY A 185 9.72 -21.60 5.59
C GLY A 185 8.56 -21.53 4.60
N GLU A 186 7.57 -22.37 4.83
CA GLU A 186 6.30 -22.38 4.10
C GLU A 186 5.22 -21.68 4.90
N TYR A 187 4.50 -20.78 4.24
CA TYR A 187 3.44 -19.96 4.83
C TYR A 187 2.22 -19.95 3.93
N GLU A 188 1.12 -19.40 4.42
CA GLU A 188 -0.11 -19.25 3.64
C GLU A 188 -0.41 -17.76 3.42
N LEU A 189 -0.81 -17.42 2.19
CA LEU A 189 -1.33 -16.11 1.84
C LEU A 189 -2.61 -16.28 1.03
N GLY A 190 -3.76 -15.98 1.63
CA GLY A 190 -5.06 -16.04 0.96
C GLY A 190 -5.46 -17.43 0.44
N GLY A 191 -5.07 -18.50 1.13
CA GLY A 191 -5.31 -19.90 0.71
C GLY A 191 -4.26 -20.46 -0.24
N THR A 192 -3.22 -19.67 -0.58
CA THR A 192 -2.13 -20.11 -1.45
C THR A 192 -0.85 -20.30 -0.64
N THR A 193 -0.11 -21.38 -0.88
CA THR A 193 1.20 -21.62 -0.24
C THR A 193 2.25 -20.67 -0.79
N VAL A 194 2.98 -20.02 0.10
CA VAL A 194 4.09 -19.12 -0.18
C VAL A 194 5.37 -19.68 0.43
N TYR A 195 6.43 -19.73 -0.33
CA TYR A 195 7.75 -20.18 0.09
C TYR A 195 8.62 -18.96 0.40
N VAL A 196 9.04 -18.83 1.66
CA VAL A 196 10.00 -17.79 2.06
C VAL A 196 11.38 -18.39 2.09
N LYS A 197 12.30 -17.77 1.33
CA LYS A 197 13.70 -18.13 1.30
C LYS A 197 14.58 -16.88 1.09
N ASP A 198 15.58 -16.70 1.94
CA ASP A 198 16.50 -15.56 1.89
C ASP A 198 15.72 -14.21 1.87
N GLY A 199 14.65 -14.10 2.65
CA GLY A 199 13.78 -12.93 2.73
C GLY A 199 12.85 -12.69 1.53
N LYS A 200 12.78 -13.62 0.58
CA LYS A 200 11.89 -13.56 -0.60
C LYS A 200 10.68 -14.45 -0.40
N ALA A 201 9.48 -13.90 -0.52
CA ALA A 201 8.23 -14.63 -0.47
C ALA A 201 7.73 -14.92 -1.90
N LEU A 202 7.80 -16.16 -2.33
CA LEU A 202 7.52 -16.58 -3.70
C LEU A 202 6.40 -17.63 -3.76
N LEU A 203 5.59 -17.58 -4.80
CA LEU A 203 4.72 -18.69 -5.20
C LEU A 203 5.54 -19.82 -5.82
N ALA A 204 4.94 -20.99 -6.00
CA ALA A 204 5.58 -22.17 -6.60
C ALA A 204 6.10 -21.92 -8.04
N ASP A 205 5.52 -20.98 -8.76
CA ASP A 205 5.93 -20.58 -10.11
C ASP A 205 7.02 -19.49 -10.13
N GLY A 206 7.49 -19.04 -8.95
CA GLY A 206 8.50 -18.01 -8.80
C GLY A 206 7.95 -16.57 -8.81
N THR A 207 6.64 -16.38 -8.88
CA THR A 207 6.01 -15.06 -8.75
C THR A 207 6.24 -14.52 -7.33
N ILE A 208 6.64 -13.25 -7.20
CA ILE A 208 6.70 -12.58 -5.90
C ILE A 208 5.27 -12.44 -5.37
N ALA A 209 5.03 -12.96 -4.16
CA ALA A 209 3.70 -12.98 -3.55
C ALA A 209 3.45 -11.77 -2.64
N ALA A 210 4.48 -11.34 -1.92
CA ALA A 210 4.47 -10.23 -0.98
C ALA A 210 5.91 -9.99 -0.50
N SER A 211 6.12 -9.05 0.43
CA SER A 211 7.41 -8.90 1.10
C SER A 211 7.45 -9.58 2.47
N THR A 212 8.65 -9.69 3.03
CA THR A 212 8.90 -10.06 4.43
C THR A 212 9.60 -8.93 5.20
N THR A 213 9.70 -7.74 4.60
CA THR A 213 10.36 -6.55 5.14
C THR A 213 9.47 -5.81 6.16
N ASN A 214 9.94 -4.70 6.68
CA ASN A 214 9.20 -3.78 7.52
C ASN A 214 9.55 -2.33 7.19
N ILE A 215 8.74 -1.37 7.63
CA ILE A 215 8.93 0.06 7.30
C ILE A 215 10.27 0.62 7.76
N PHE A 216 10.85 0.14 8.86
CA PHE A 216 12.17 0.60 9.28
C PHE A 216 13.28 0.11 8.34
N ALA A 217 13.19 -1.12 7.87
CA ALA A 217 14.10 -1.65 6.84
C ALA A 217 13.93 -0.87 5.51
N GLU A 218 12.69 -0.63 5.08
CA GLU A 218 12.37 0.21 3.92
C GLU A 218 13.02 1.60 4.04
N PHE A 219 12.83 2.29 5.16
CA PHE A 219 13.41 3.60 5.43
C PHE A 219 14.94 3.60 5.25
N ARG A 220 15.65 2.60 5.80
CA ARG A 220 17.09 2.48 5.67
C ARG A 220 17.51 2.22 4.23
N ASN A 221 16.78 1.36 3.52
CA ASN A 221 17.01 1.07 2.11
C ASN A 221 16.85 2.32 1.24
N ILE A 222 15.77 3.08 1.43
CA ILE A 222 15.50 4.33 0.71
C ILE A 222 16.70 5.28 0.81
N ILE A 223 17.24 5.47 2.01
CA ILE A 223 18.44 6.31 2.23
C ILE A 223 19.66 5.70 1.53
N SER A 224 19.86 4.38 1.65
CA SER A 224 20.99 3.69 1.03
C SER A 224 20.98 3.76 -0.50
N PHE A 225 19.80 3.92 -1.11
CA PHE A 225 19.62 4.12 -2.55
C PHE A 225 19.86 5.57 -3.00
N GLY A 226 20.25 6.45 -2.07
CA GLY A 226 20.62 7.83 -2.36
C GLY A 226 19.45 8.82 -2.32
N VAL A 227 18.29 8.41 -1.81
CA VAL A 227 17.16 9.33 -1.58
C VAL A 227 17.45 10.22 -0.37
N PRO A 228 17.19 11.55 -0.43
CA PRO A 228 17.41 12.44 0.70
C PRO A 228 16.65 11.99 1.96
N VAL A 229 17.30 12.06 3.13
CA VAL A 229 16.73 11.63 4.42
C VAL A 229 15.37 12.28 4.68
N ARG A 230 15.22 13.57 4.38
CA ARG A 230 13.95 14.30 4.53
C ARG A 230 12.83 13.65 3.73
N GLN A 231 13.08 13.25 2.49
CA GLN A 231 12.10 12.58 1.64
C GLN A 231 11.79 11.18 2.19
N ALA A 232 12.81 10.41 2.61
CA ALA A 232 12.62 9.11 3.23
C ALA A 232 11.75 9.19 4.49
N VAL A 233 11.98 10.17 5.38
CA VAL A 233 11.14 10.41 6.55
C VAL A 233 9.70 10.72 6.15
N LYS A 234 9.49 11.64 5.21
CA LYS A 234 8.14 12.01 4.75
C LYS A 234 7.40 10.83 4.15
N SER A 235 8.08 10.01 3.34
CA SER A 235 7.46 8.83 2.71
C SER A 235 7.02 7.74 3.70
N CYS A 236 7.67 7.68 4.88
CA CYS A 236 7.32 6.73 5.94
C CYS A 236 6.38 7.32 7.01
N THR A 237 6.02 8.60 6.96
CA THR A 237 5.30 9.28 8.05
C THR A 237 4.13 10.12 7.54
N ILE A 238 4.38 11.39 7.19
CA ILE A 238 3.31 12.33 6.85
C ILE A 238 2.61 12.02 5.53
N ASN A 239 3.34 11.49 4.53
CA ASN A 239 2.73 11.20 3.23
C ASN A 239 1.70 10.05 3.31
N PRO A 240 2.00 8.88 3.92
CA PRO A 240 0.98 7.85 4.14
C PRO A 240 -0.18 8.35 5.02
N ALA A 241 0.08 9.19 6.03
CA ALA A 241 -0.98 9.76 6.86
C ALA A 241 -1.93 10.64 6.03
N ARG A 242 -1.39 11.48 5.14
CA ARG A 242 -2.19 12.29 4.19
C ARG A 242 -2.94 11.42 3.19
N ALA A 243 -2.28 10.40 2.66
CA ALA A 243 -2.89 9.50 1.68
C ALA A 243 -4.17 8.85 2.20
N ILE A 244 -4.27 8.58 3.51
CA ILE A 244 -5.45 7.97 4.12
C ILE A 244 -6.27 8.94 4.98
N GLY A 245 -5.99 10.25 4.94
CA GLY A 245 -6.74 11.29 5.64
C GLY A 245 -6.69 11.19 7.17
N VAL A 246 -5.49 10.98 7.75
CA VAL A 246 -5.25 10.95 9.21
C VAL A 246 -4.08 11.85 9.63
N ASP A 247 -3.67 12.74 8.75
CA ASP A 247 -2.54 13.63 8.97
C ASP A 247 -2.82 14.76 9.96
N ASP A 248 -4.06 14.98 10.34
CA ASP A 248 -4.48 15.79 11.47
C ASP A 248 -4.16 15.12 12.82
N VAL A 249 -4.11 13.78 12.86
CA VAL A 249 -3.89 12.98 14.07
C VAL A 249 -2.44 12.56 14.24
N THR A 250 -1.75 12.20 13.15
CA THR A 250 -0.41 11.59 13.18
C THR A 250 0.46 11.99 11.99
N GLY A 251 1.64 11.39 11.85
CA GLY A 251 2.54 11.55 10.70
C GLY A 251 3.50 12.76 10.81
N SER A 252 3.35 13.64 11.79
CA SER A 252 4.30 14.74 12.05
C SER A 252 4.27 15.16 13.51
N ILE A 253 5.36 15.79 13.96
CA ILE A 253 5.45 16.36 15.31
C ILE A 253 4.81 17.75 15.28
N ALA A 254 3.60 17.86 15.83
CA ALA A 254 2.88 19.10 15.95
C ALA A 254 1.97 19.08 17.19
N VAL A 255 1.69 20.26 17.75
CA VAL A 255 0.78 20.40 18.90
C VAL A 255 -0.61 19.87 18.52
N GLY A 256 -1.19 19.04 19.38
CA GLY A 256 -2.50 18.43 19.19
C GLY A 256 -2.48 17.06 18.49
N LYS A 257 -1.37 16.67 17.88
CA LYS A 257 -1.23 15.32 17.31
C LYS A 257 -0.81 14.29 18.37
N ARG A 258 -1.07 13.04 18.07
CA ARG A 258 -0.61 11.92 18.90
C ARG A 258 0.92 11.90 18.96
N ALA A 259 1.45 11.67 20.14
CA ALA A 259 2.88 11.49 20.34
C ALA A 259 3.28 10.04 20.02
N ASP A 260 3.11 9.63 18.77
CA ASP A 260 3.60 8.37 18.21
C ASP A 260 4.96 8.67 17.57
N LEU A 261 6.04 8.33 18.25
CA LEU A 261 7.39 8.75 17.89
C LEU A 261 8.33 7.55 17.78
N THR A 262 9.18 7.57 16.78
CA THR A 262 10.29 6.63 16.62
C THR A 262 11.60 7.38 16.81
N VAL A 263 12.43 6.92 17.74
CA VAL A 263 13.76 7.48 18.01
C VAL A 263 14.81 6.56 17.41
N LEU A 264 15.64 7.13 16.57
CA LEU A 264 16.71 6.40 15.88
C LEU A 264 18.08 6.87 16.36
N SER A 265 19.09 6.02 16.22
CA SER A 265 20.50 6.40 16.38
C SER A 265 20.89 7.55 15.45
N SER A 266 21.93 8.30 15.81
CA SER A 266 22.38 9.46 15.02
C SER A 266 22.79 9.12 13.58
N ASP A 267 23.21 7.88 13.33
CA ASP A 267 23.54 7.35 12.00
C ASP A 267 22.33 6.70 11.29
N LEU A 268 21.14 6.74 11.90
CA LEU A 268 19.84 6.24 11.39
C LEU A 268 19.79 4.71 11.15
N LYS A 269 20.72 3.96 11.76
CA LYS A 269 20.80 2.51 11.54
C LYS A 269 20.07 1.68 12.57
N GLU A 270 19.85 2.22 13.76
CA GLU A 270 19.29 1.49 14.89
C GLU A 270 18.04 2.17 15.42
N LEU A 271 17.07 1.37 15.83
CA LEU A 271 15.88 1.80 16.54
C LEU A 271 16.20 1.85 18.04
N GLU A 272 16.28 3.04 18.63
CA GLU A 272 16.57 3.21 20.05
C GLU A 272 15.35 3.03 20.93
N CYS A 273 14.23 3.63 20.54
CA CYS A 273 12.96 3.43 21.24
C CYS A 273 11.75 3.90 20.39
N VAL A 274 10.57 3.46 20.81
CA VAL A 274 9.27 3.87 20.26
C VAL A 274 8.41 4.44 21.36
N TYR A 275 7.67 5.50 21.04
CA TYR A 275 6.61 6.04 21.88
C TYR A 275 5.28 5.86 21.17
N ILE A 276 4.26 5.41 21.88
CA ILE A 276 2.88 5.33 21.42
C ILE A 276 2.01 6.12 22.38
N LYS A 277 1.29 7.13 21.91
CA LYS A 277 0.54 8.10 22.74
C LYS A 277 1.42 8.73 23.86
N GLY A 278 2.69 8.98 23.58
CA GLY A 278 3.65 9.52 24.53
C GLY A 278 4.20 8.54 25.55
N LYS A 279 3.79 7.28 25.54
CA LYS A 279 4.30 6.23 26.40
C LYS A 279 5.38 5.45 25.68
N ARG A 280 6.57 5.32 26.29
CA ARG A 280 7.66 4.50 25.79
C ARG A 280 7.26 3.02 25.84
N ILE A 281 7.53 2.30 24.74
CA ILE A 281 7.27 0.86 24.58
C ILE A 281 8.62 0.12 24.64
#